data_d33b1663a9ffdec3063bd8743c6c1dd8
#
_entry.id   d33b1663a9ffdec3063bd8743c6c1dd8
#
_cell.length_a   1.000
_cell.length_b   1.000
_cell.length_c   1.000
_cell.angle_alpha   90.00
_cell.angle_beta   90.00
_cell.angle_gamma   90.00
#
_symmetry.space_group_name_H-M   'P 1'
#
loop_
_entity.id
_entity.type
_entity.pdbx_description
1 polymer ?
#
loop_
_entity_poly.entity_id
_entity_poly.type
_entity_poly.pdbx_seq_one_letter_code
_entity_poly.pdbx_strand_id
1 'polypeptide(L)'
;YKVKSGEILKIEKLPDSKPDTKIEFKEILAYGDDKVIEVGTPVVQGAKVEANLVKNSKNRTILIFKKRRRQNSRRKNGHRQQYSMIRINKIFSKDGKVLSHAEKISKSSSKEDTKKEVSK
;
A
#
# COMPACT_ATOMS: atom_id res chain seq x y z
N TYR A 1 -7.94 -1.18 -6.94
CA TYR A 1 -8.04 -0.63 -5.58
C TYR A 1 -8.75 0.72 -5.61
N LYS A 2 -9.65 0.94 -4.66
CA LYS A 2 -10.25 2.26 -4.40
C LYS A 2 -9.46 2.93 -3.28
N VAL A 3 -8.87 4.08 -3.57
CA VAL A 3 -7.94 4.75 -2.64
C VAL A 3 -8.26 6.22 -2.46
N LYS A 4 -7.86 6.75 -1.32
CA LYS A 4 -7.90 8.19 -1.00
C LYS A 4 -6.49 8.66 -0.66
N SER A 5 -6.25 9.96 -0.75
CA SER A 5 -4.97 10.53 -0.32
C SER A 5 -4.74 10.34 1.18
N GLY A 6 -3.51 10.03 1.56
CA GLY A 6 -3.14 9.74 2.94
C GLY A 6 -3.40 8.31 3.40
N GLU A 7 -4.06 7.50 2.60
CA GLU A 7 -4.35 6.11 2.92
C GLU A 7 -3.12 5.22 2.77
N ILE A 8 -2.97 4.27 3.68
CA ILE A 8 -1.94 3.24 3.59
C ILE A 8 -2.56 1.97 3.03
N LEU A 9 -2.00 1.48 1.95
CA LEU A 9 -2.50 0.34 1.21
C LEU A 9 -1.49 -0.79 1.18
N LYS A 10 -1.98 -2.00 1.36
CA LYS A 10 -1.20 -3.23 1.21
C LYS A 10 -1.44 -3.79 -0.18
N ILE A 11 -0.38 -3.86 -0.96
CA ILE A 11 -0.41 -4.35 -2.35
C ILE A 11 0.56 -5.51 -2.54
N GLU A 12 0.49 -6.16 -3.68
CA GLU A 12 1.49 -7.14 -4.06
C GLU A 12 2.88 -6.51 -4.13
N LYS A 13 3.90 -7.31 -3.84
CA LYS A 13 5.28 -6.82 -3.80
C LYS A 13 5.70 -6.23 -5.14
N LEU A 14 6.16 -4.99 -5.10
CA LEU A 14 6.74 -4.32 -6.24
C LEU A 14 8.20 -4.76 -6.45
N PRO A 15 8.62 -5.04 -7.69
CA PRO A 15 10.00 -5.38 -7.98
C PRO A 15 10.93 -4.19 -7.70
N ASP A 16 12.13 -4.49 -7.24
CA ASP A 16 13.24 -3.52 -7.07
C ASP A 16 12.91 -2.23 -6.31
N SER A 17 11.92 -2.29 -5.44
CA SER A 17 11.49 -1.14 -4.65
C SER A 17 12.21 -1.07 -3.30
N LYS A 18 12.81 0.07 -3.04
CA LYS A 18 13.41 0.38 -1.75
C LYS A 18 12.44 1.19 -0.88
N PRO A 19 12.51 1.09 0.46
CA PRO A 19 11.75 1.96 1.35
C PRO A 19 11.94 3.45 1.00
N ASP A 20 10.92 4.25 1.24
CA ASP A 20 10.88 5.70 0.98
C ASP A 20 11.00 6.11 -0.51
N THR A 21 10.89 5.17 -1.43
CA THR A 21 10.87 5.47 -2.87
C THR A 21 9.51 5.99 -3.29
N LYS A 22 9.51 7.04 -4.11
CA LYS A 22 8.28 7.52 -4.78
C LYS A 22 7.92 6.60 -5.93
N ILE A 23 6.65 6.26 -6.00
CA ILE A 23 6.09 5.41 -7.03
C ILE A 23 4.94 6.15 -7.69
N GLU A 24 4.90 6.13 -9.01
CA GLU A 24 3.81 6.70 -9.81
C GLU A 24 3.02 5.59 -10.48
N PHE A 25 1.71 5.63 -10.30
CA PHE A 25 0.75 4.77 -11.00
C PHE A 25 0.06 5.59 -12.09
N LYS A 26 0.24 5.18 -13.33
CA LYS A 26 -0.29 5.89 -14.51
C LYS A 26 -1.57 5.27 -15.06
N GLU A 27 -1.82 4.01 -14.76
CA GLU A 27 -3.01 3.30 -15.21
C GLU A 27 -4.15 3.49 -14.22
N ILE A 28 -4.93 4.52 -14.44
CA ILE A 28 -6.06 4.90 -13.59
C ILE A 28 -7.36 4.57 -14.32
N LEU A 29 -8.18 3.71 -13.71
CA LEU A 29 -9.46 3.30 -14.29
C LEU A 29 -10.54 4.35 -14.13
N ALA A 30 -10.58 5.02 -13.00
CA ALA A 30 -11.53 6.06 -12.70
C ALA A 30 -11.01 6.97 -11.59
N TYR A 31 -11.40 8.20 -11.60
CA TYR A 31 -11.18 9.11 -10.48
C TYR A 31 -12.38 10.06 -10.34
N GLY A 32 -12.52 10.62 -9.18
CA GLY A 32 -13.60 11.59 -8.96
C GLY A 32 -13.78 11.92 -7.49
N ASP A 33 -14.68 12.85 -7.30
CA ASP A 33 -15.15 13.27 -5.99
C ASP A 33 -16.59 12.76 -5.78
N ASP A 34 -17.19 13.01 -4.64
CA ASP A 34 -18.57 12.56 -4.33
C ASP A 34 -19.63 13.09 -5.34
N LYS A 35 -19.30 14.16 -6.05
CA LYS A 35 -20.22 14.82 -6.99
C LYS A 35 -19.97 14.48 -8.46
N VAL A 36 -18.71 14.29 -8.84
CA VAL A 36 -18.32 14.06 -10.24
C VAL A 36 -17.32 12.92 -10.29
N ILE A 37 -17.61 11.91 -11.08
CA ILE A 37 -16.76 10.74 -11.30
C ILE A 37 -16.44 10.65 -12.78
N GLU A 38 -15.17 10.64 -13.13
CA GLU A 38 -14.71 10.33 -14.49
C GLU A 38 -14.24 8.88 -14.57
N VAL A 39 -14.81 8.15 -15.51
CA VAL A 39 -14.48 6.75 -15.78
C VAL A 39 -13.79 6.64 -17.12
N GLY A 40 -12.67 5.92 -17.15
CA GLY A 40 -11.91 5.69 -18.38
C GLY A 40 -12.47 4.56 -19.24
N THR A 41 -12.10 4.57 -20.50
CA THR A 41 -12.39 3.52 -21.49
C THR A 41 -11.10 3.04 -22.15
N PRO A 42 -10.36 2.06 -21.65
CA PRO A 42 -10.44 1.40 -20.33
C PRO A 42 -9.78 2.20 -19.21
N VAL A 43 -8.87 3.13 -19.52
CA VAL A 43 -8.14 3.93 -18.54
C VAL A 43 -8.29 5.42 -18.84
N VAL A 44 -8.20 6.25 -17.81
CA VAL A 44 -8.15 7.70 -17.96
C VAL A 44 -6.72 8.12 -18.30
N GLN A 45 -6.51 8.63 -19.50
CA GLN A 45 -5.20 9.11 -19.91
C GLN A 45 -4.85 10.41 -19.21
N GLY A 46 -3.59 10.52 -18.77
CA GLY A 46 -3.07 11.69 -18.09
C GLY A 46 -3.30 11.72 -16.58
N ALA A 47 -4.21 10.93 -16.05
CA ALA A 47 -4.38 10.78 -14.61
C ALA A 47 -3.24 9.94 -14.02
N LYS A 48 -2.79 10.31 -12.83
CA LYS A 48 -1.77 9.55 -12.10
C LYS A 48 -1.96 9.64 -10.59
N VAL A 49 -1.41 8.66 -9.90
CA VAL A 49 -1.36 8.62 -8.44
C VAL A 49 0.09 8.51 -7.99
N GLU A 50 0.52 9.39 -7.12
CA GLU A 50 1.82 9.32 -6.46
C GLU A 50 1.69 8.68 -5.09
N ALA A 51 2.54 7.71 -4.83
CA ALA A 51 2.62 7.03 -3.56
C ALA A 51 4.07 6.89 -3.09
N ASN A 52 4.26 6.73 -1.81
CA ASN A 52 5.55 6.38 -1.23
C ASN A 52 5.49 4.94 -0.72
N LEU A 53 6.55 4.19 -0.98
CA LEU A 53 6.72 2.88 -0.40
C LEU A 53 7.11 3.00 1.07
N VAL A 54 6.28 2.49 1.96
CA VAL A 54 6.55 2.49 3.40
C VAL A 54 7.50 1.37 3.77
N LYS A 55 7.16 0.14 3.39
CA LYS A 55 7.99 -1.04 3.63
C LYS A 55 7.59 -2.21 2.77
N ASN A 56 8.53 -3.13 2.54
CA ASN A 56 8.27 -4.46 2.03
C ASN A 56 8.27 -5.46 3.20
N SER A 57 7.31 -6.33 3.26
CA SER A 57 7.16 -7.31 4.34
C SER A 57 6.56 -8.61 3.81
N LYS A 58 6.40 -9.55 4.69
CA LYS A 58 5.79 -10.85 4.40
C LYS A 58 4.63 -11.10 5.33
N ASN A 59 3.58 -11.70 4.80
CA ASN A 59 2.46 -12.18 5.60
C ASN A 59 2.87 -13.31 6.55
N ARG A 60 1.99 -13.65 7.47
CA ARG A 60 2.12 -14.85 8.28
C ARG A 60 2.19 -16.08 7.38
N THR A 61 2.98 -17.06 7.75
CA THR A 61 3.07 -18.34 7.07
C THR A 61 1.72 -19.06 7.08
N ILE A 62 1.25 -19.43 5.89
CA ILE A 62 0.04 -20.23 5.72
C ILE A 62 0.44 -21.67 5.54
N LEU A 63 -0.13 -22.53 6.37
CA LEU A 63 0.07 -23.97 6.28
C LEU A 63 -0.86 -24.55 5.23
N ILE A 64 -0.29 -25.19 4.22
CA ILE A 64 -1.02 -25.90 3.18
C ILE A 64 -0.86 -27.40 3.44
N PHE A 65 -1.95 -28.04 3.81
CA PHE A 65 -1.99 -29.46 4.05
C PHE A 65 -2.90 -30.13 3.03
N LYS A 66 -2.35 -31.11 2.31
CA LYS A 66 -3.09 -31.90 1.34
C LYS A 66 -3.02 -33.37 1.71
N LYS A 67 -4.16 -34.02 1.76
CA LYS A 67 -4.29 -35.47 1.97
C LYS A 67 -5.25 -36.06 0.96
N ARG A 68 -4.85 -37.16 0.32
CA ARG A 68 -5.74 -37.94 -0.54
C ARG A 68 -6.48 -38.99 0.27
N ARG A 69 -7.78 -39.07 0.06
CA ARG A 69 -8.65 -40.06 0.70
C ARG A 69 -8.23 -41.48 0.32
N ARG A 70 -8.14 -42.37 1.32
CA ARG A 70 -7.80 -43.80 1.16
C ARG A 70 -6.45 -44.06 0.48
N GLN A 71 -5.60 -43.07 0.39
CA GLN A 71 -4.23 -43.18 -0.09
C GLN A 71 -3.28 -42.70 0.98
N ASN A 72 -2.15 -43.33 1.11
CA ASN A 72 -1.13 -42.98 2.09
C ASN A 72 -0.34 -41.71 1.66
N SER A 73 -1.04 -40.72 1.13
CA SER A 73 -0.47 -39.50 0.61
C SER A 73 -0.78 -38.31 1.52
N ARG A 74 0.26 -37.68 2.03
CA ARG A 74 0.19 -36.47 2.81
C ARG A 74 1.17 -35.42 2.26
N ARG A 75 0.74 -34.20 2.09
CA ARG A 75 1.62 -33.12 1.68
C ARG A 75 1.39 -31.90 2.57
N LYS A 76 2.46 -31.42 3.18
CA LYS A 76 2.46 -30.25 4.04
C LYS A 76 3.45 -29.24 3.49
N ASN A 77 2.95 -28.06 3.08
CA ASN A 77 3.74 -26.97 2.58
C ASN A 77 3.42 -25.69 3.38
N GLY A 78 4.42 -24.84 3.52
CA GLY A 78 4.24 -23.49 4.06
C GLY A 78 4.32 -22.47 2.94
N HIS A 79 3.43 -21.48 2.96
CA HIS A 79 3.48 -20.35 2.06
C HIS A 79 3.49 -19.03 2.86
N ARG A 80 4.38 -18.15 2.49
CA ARG A 80 4.49 -16.81 3.08
C ARG A 80 4.51 -15.77 1.99
N GLN A 81 3.36 -15.13 1.78
CA GLN A 81 3.18 -14.13 0.74
C GLN A 81 3.91 -12.84 1.07
N GLN A 82 4.68 -12.35 0.12
CA GLN A 82 5.33 -11.04 0.20
C GLN A 82 4.37 -9.94 -0.23
N TYR A 83 4.48 -8.79 0.40
CA TYR A 83 3.67 -7.62 0.06
C TYR A 83 4.45 -6.33 0.25
N SER A 84 3.97 -5.27 -0.40
CA SER A 84 4.45 -3.91 -0.22
C SER A 84 3.37 -3.05 0.44
N MET A 85 3.75 -2.24 1.40
CA MET A 85 2.88 -1.21 1.97
C MET A 85 3.23 0.13 1.34
N ILE A 86 2.25 0.77 0.74
CA ILE A 86 2.38 2.09 0.14
C ILE A 86 1.46 3.09 0.83
N ARG A 87 1.87 4.34 0.85
CA ARG A 87 1.04 5.45 1.28
C ARG A 87 0.75 6.34 0.09
N ILE A 88 -0.51 6.61 -0.16
CA ILE A 88 -0.94 7.49 -1.24
C ILE A 88 -0.69 8.94 -0.83
N ASN A 89 0.10 9.65 -1.61
CA ASN A 89 0.45 11.04 -1.34
C ASN A 89 -0.46 12.00 -2.09
N LYS A 90 -0.54 11.85 -3.41
CA LYS A 90 -1.28 12.77 -4.27
C LYS A 90 -2.03 12.01 -5.35
N ILE A 91 -3.18 12.53 -5.71
CA ILE A 91 -3.99 12.07 -6.83
C ILE A 91 -4.11 13.21 -7.83
N PHE A 92 -3.74 12.98 -9.07
CA PHE A 92 -3.79 13.95 -10.16
C PHE A 92 -4.91 13.62 -11.15
N SER A 93 -5.60 14.66 -11.62
CA SER A 93 -6.55 14.53 -12.71
C SER A 93 -5.86 14.37 -14.07
N LYS A 94 -6.63 14.11 -15.12
CA LYS A 94 -6.15 14.05 -16.50
C LYS A 94 -5.47 15.35 -16.94
N ASP A 95 -5.86 16.49 -16.39
CA ASP A 95 -5.29 17.82 -16.70
C ASP A 95 -4.03 18.14 -15.90
N GLY A 96 -3.57 17.21 -15.06
CA GLY A 96 -2.40 17.40 -14.22
C GLY A 96 -2.67 18.19 -12.92
N LYS A 97 -3.91 18.51 -12.64
CA LYS A 97 -4.29 19.19 -11.39
C LYS A 97 -4.30 18.20 -10.24
N VAL A 98 -3.81 18.61 -9.08
CA VAL A 98 -3.87 17.83 -7.84
C VAL A 98 -5.31 17.88 -7.31
N LEU A 99 -5.97 16.72 -7.30
CA LEU A 99 -7.31 16.58 -6.75
C LEU A 99 -7.30 16.49 -5.23
N SER A 100 -6.34 15.75 -4.70
CA SER A 100 -6.15 15.60 -3.26
C SER A 100 -4.70 15.30 -2.93
N HIS A 101 -4.27 15.71 -1.73
CA HIS A 101 -2.94 15.40 -1.22
C HIS A 101 -3.03 14.96 0.24
N ALA A 102 -2.13 14.08 0.63
CA ALA A 102 -2.00 13.67 2.02
C ALA A 102 -1.29 14.74 2.83
N GLU A 103 -1.80 15.02 4.02
CA GLU A 103 -1.08 15.84 4.98
C GLU A 103 0.25 15.15 5.35
N LYS A 104 1.32 15.94 5.42
CA LYS A 104 2.59 15.44 5.94
C LYS A 104 2.39 15.02 7.39
N ILE A 105 2.56 13.76 7.69
CA ILE A 105 2.71 13.34 9.08
C ILE A 105 4.02 13.98 9.54
N SER A 106 3.90 15.04 10.33
CA SER A 106 5.02 15.53 11.10
C SER A 106 5.47 14.36 11.98
N LYS A 107 6.71 13.93 11.84
CA LYS A 107 7.37 13.06 12.80
C LYS A 107 7.56 13.87 14.08
N SER A 108 6.47 14.17 14.77
CA SER A 108 6.50 14.82 16.06
C SER A 108 6.29 13.77 17.13
N SER A 109 7.30 13.68 17.96
CA SER A 109 7.25 13.15 19.31
C SER A 109 6.95 11.66 19.49
N SER A 110 8.02 10.89 19.37
CA SER A 110 8.22 9.78 20.29
C SER A 110 9.67 9.77 20.79
N LYS A 111 10.09 10.88 21.36
CA LYS A 111 11.29 10.99 22.18
C LYS A 111 11.06 12.02 23.26
N GLU A 112 10.22 11.71 24.18
CA GLU A 112 10.21 12.29 25.52
C GLU A 112 9.22 11.48 26.34
N ASP A 113 9.74 10.49 27.00
CA ASP A 113 9.26 10.00 28.30
C ASP A 113 10.07 8.77 28.72
N THR A 114 11.38 8.96 28.81
CA THR A 114 12.20 8.04 29.59
C THR A 114 13.37 8.79 30.20
N LYS A 115 13.04 9.84 30.94
CA LYS A 115 14.03 10.44 31.82
C LYS A 115 13.38 11.25 32.91
N LYS A 116 12.65 10.59 33.77
CA LYS A 116 12.34 11.03 35.13
C LYS A 116 11.86 9.83 35.92
N GLU A 117 12.76 9.18 36.53
CA GLU A 117 12.64 8.54 37.83
C GLU A 117 13.86 7.65 38.07
N VAL A 118 14.99 8.27 38.30
CA VAL A 118 15.99 7.73 39.19
C VAL A 118 16.64 8.89 39.89
N SER A 119 15.98 9.40 40.92
CA SER A 119 16.65 10.14 41.94
C SER A 119 16.07 9.69 43.31
N LYS A 120 16.68 8.69 43.75
CA LYS A 120 17.01 8.39 45.16
C LYS A 120 17.71 7.09 45.22
#